data_36a077654eb964663a2fa74775362f8c
#
_entry.id   36a077654eb964663a2fa74775362f8c
#
_cell.length_a   1.000
_cell.length_b   1.000
_cell.length_c   1.000
_cell.angle_alpha   90.00
_cell.angle_beta   90.00
_cell.angle_gamma   90.00
#
_symmetry.space_group_name_H-M   'P 1'
#
loop_
_entity.id
_entity.type
_entity.pdbx_description
1 polymer ?
#
loop_
_entity_poly.entity_id
_entity_poly.type
_entity_poly.pdbx_seq_one_letter_code
_entity_poly.pdbx_strand_id
1 'polypeptide(L)'
;NGTVSVYAPAEKTLTSASVPATVKINGYTFNVTAIGDKAFNGCTKLKKVTIGSKVTTIGKQAFNGCKALTSITVNSKVLKTVGASALKGISAKAVIKVPAAKLSAYQKLFKGKGQKNSVKITK
;
A
#
# COMPACT_ATOMS: atom_id res chain seq x y z
N ASN A 1 -16.80 -17.71 1.82
CA ASN A 1 -15.76 -16.68 1.88
C ASN A 1 -16.24 -15.42 1.17
N GLY A 2 -16.04 -14.29 1.79
CA GLY A 2 -16.33 -12.99 1.21
C GLY A 2 -15.06 -12.17 1.01
N THR A 3 -15.24 -10.87 0.79
CA THR A 3 -14.13 -9.94 0.66
C THR A 3 -14.28 -8.81 1.66
N VAL A 4 -13.15 -8.30 2.14
CA VAL A 4 -13.08 -7.07 2.92
C VAL A 4 -12.43 -6.04 2.02
N SER A 5 -13.19 -5.01 1.69
CA SER A 5 -12.76 -4.01 0.71
C SER A 5 -11.83 -2.95 1.29
N VAL A 6 -11.79 -2.80 2.60
CA VAL A 6 -11.04 -1.72 3.24
C VAL A 6 -10.19 -2.29 4.36
N TYR A 7 -8.92 -1.96 4.34
CA TYR A 7 -8.00 -2.21 5.43
C TYR A 7 -7.45 -0.88 5.93
N ALA A 8 -7.52 -0.65 7.23
CA ALA A 8 -6.94 0.52 7.87
C ALA A 8 -6.46 0.14 9.26
N PRO A 9 -5.29 0.64 9.70
CA PRO A 9 -4.82 0.37 11.05
C PRO A 9 -5.59 1.19 12.08
N ALA A 10 -5.66 0.67 13.30
CA ALA A 10 -6.29 1.37 14.42
C ALA A 10 -5.40 2.50 14.97
N GLU A 11 -4.10 2.44 14.75
CA GLU A 11 -3.13 3.38 15.31
C GLU A 11 -2.28 4.05 14.26
N LYS A 12 -1.93 5.32 14.51
CA LYS A 12 -1.05 6.09 13.61
C LYS A 12 0.41 6.12 14.08
N THR A 13 0.72 5.42 15.15
CA THR A 13 2.07 5.32 15.70
C THR A 13 2.84 4.10 15.21
N LEU A 14 2.25 3.32 14.31
CA LEU A 14 2.88 2.14 13.72
C LEU A 14 4.21 2.47 13.08
N THR A 15 5.19 1.58 13.26
CA THR A 15 6.48 1.67 12.56
C THR A 15 6.54 0.71 11.37
N SER A 16 5.71 -0.32 11.37
CA SER A 16 5.58 -1.24 10.24
C SER A 16 4.14 -1.72 10.14
N ALA A 17 3.72 -2.05 8.94
CA ALA A 17 2.38 -2.57 8.70
C ALA A 17 2.43 -3.65 7.64
N SER A 18 1.61 -4.66 7.82
CA SER A 18 1.45 -5.73 6.84
C SER A 18 -0.03 -5.87 6.54
N VAL A 19 -0.39 -5.65 5.28
CA VAL A 19 -1.76 -5.86 4.83
C VAL A 19 -1.87 -7.33 4.41
N PRO A 20 -2.60 -8.15 5.17
CA PRO A 20 -2.64 -9.58 4.89
C PRO A 20 -3.48 -9.90 3.64
N ALA A 21 -3.31 -11.11 3.12
CA ALA A 21 -4.15 -11.57 2.02
C ALA A 21 -5.57 -11.88 2.52
N THR A 22 -5.69 -12.34 3.76
CA THR A 22 -6.98 -12.69 4.36
C THR A 22 -7.03 -12.25 5.81
N VAL A 23 -8.26 -12.05 6.31
CA VAL A 23 -8.54 -11.82 7.72
C VAL A 23 -9.68 -12.73 8.15
N LYS A 24 -9.71 -13.06 9.45
CA LYS A 24 -10.84 -13.80 10.04
C LYS A 24 -11.68 -12.86 10.88
N ILE A 25 -12.98 -12.90 10.66
CA ILE A 25 -13.95 -12.11 11.41
C ILE A 25 -15.08 -13.05 11.79
N ASN A 26 -15.32 -13.22 13.09
CA ASN A 26 -16.36 -14.11 13.61
C ASN A 26 -16.30 -15.54 13.03
N GLY A 27 -15.09 -16.08 12.88
CA GLY A 27 -14.89 -17.41 12.37
C GLY A 27 -14.93 -17.57 10.85
N TYR A 28 -15.22 -16.49 10.12
CA TYR A 28 -15.25 -16.51 8.65
C TYR A 28 -13.96 -15.88 8.11
N THR A 29 -13.47 -16.44 7.01
CA THR A 29 -12.27 -15.95 6.33
C THR A 29 -12.68 -15.05 5.17
N PHE A 30 -12.08 -13.86 5.13
CA PHE A 30 -12.33 -12.86 4.06
C PHE A 30 -11.04 -12.51 3.36
N ASN A 31 -11.10 -12.31 2.05
CA ASN A 31 -9.98 -11.79 1.27
C ASN A 31 -9.87 -10.28 1.47
N VAL A 32 -8.65 -9.79 1.68
CA VAL A 32 -8.39 -8.36 1.78
C VAL A 32 -8.03 -7.87 0.38
N THR A 33 -8.95 -7.13 -0.24
CA THR A 33 -8.84 -6.73 -1.65
C THR A 33 -8.53 -5.26 -1.85
N ALA A 34 -8.62 -4.44 -0.81
CA ALA A 34 -8.36 -3.01 -0.94
C ALA A 34 -7.74 -2.42 0.31
N ILE A 35 -6.88 -1.42 0.10
CA ILE A 35 -6.44 -0.50 1.13
C ILE A 35 -7.34 0.72 0.99
N GLY A 36 -8.03 1.08 2.06
CA GLY A 36 -9.03 2.15 2.03
C GLY A 36 -8.43 3.53 1.80
N ASP A 37 -9.28 4.48 1.40
CA ASP A 37 -8.89 5.88 1.28
C ASP A 37 -8.35 6.36 2.63
N LYS A 38 -7.18 7.01 2.61
CA LYS A 38 -6.54 7.56 3.81
C LYS A 38 -6.21 6.52 4.89
N ALA A 39 -6.13 5.24 4.53
CA ALA A 39 -5.94 4.16 5.50
C ALA A 39 -4.71 4.39 6.39
N PHE A 40 -3.60 4.83 5.83
CA PHE A 40 -2.36 5.11 6.57
C PHE A 40 -2.01 6.59 6.58
N ASN A 41 -2.98 7.45 6.26
CA ASN A 41 -2.76 8.89 6.23
C ASN A 41 -2.28 9.38 7.61
N GLY A 42 -1.19 10.12 7.62
CA GLY A 42 -0.64 10.67 8.85
C GLY A 42 0.15 9.69 9.71
N CYS A 43 0.45 8.51 9.22
CA CYS A 43 1.29 7.55 9.93
C CYS A 43 2.77 7.96 9.78
N THR A 44 3.15 9.01 10.51
CA THR A 44 4.46 9.66 10.35
C THR A 44 5.65 8.82 10.78
N LYS A 45 5.42 7.75 11.54
CA LYS A 45 6.47 6.85 12.03
C LYS A 45 6.54 5.55 11.23
N LEU A 46 5.63 5.36 10.30
CA LEU A 46 5.58 4.14 9.48
C LEU A 46 6.76 4.09 8.53
N LYS A 47 7.57 3.05 8.64
CA LYS A 47 8.80 2.88 7.83
C LYS A 47 8.65 1.82 6.76
N LYS A 48 7.89 0.77 7.02
CA LYS A 48 7.70 -0.37 6.13
C LYS A 48 6.23 -0.72 5.99
N VAL A 49 5.83 -1.04 4.77
CA VAL A 49 4.50 -1.58 4.47
C VAL A 49 4.65 -2.78 3.54
N THR A 50 3.95 -3.86 3.86
CA THR A 50 3.81 -5.00 2.97
C THR A 50 2.36 -5.09 2.52
N ILE A 51 2.15 -5.14 1.22
CA ILE A 51 0.82 -5.21 0.63
C ILE A 51 0.54 -6.65 0.21
N GLY A 52 -0.53 -7.21 0.74
CA GLY A 52 -0.89 -8.61 0.57
C GLY A 52 -1.24 -9.00 -0.85
N SER A 53 -1.22 -10.30 -1.11
CA SER A 53 -1.29 -10.87 -2.47
C SER A 53 -2.63 -10.69 -3.17
N LYS A 54 -3.69 -10.34 -2.45
CA LYS A 54 -5.05 -10.22 -3.01
C LYS A 54 -5.52 -8.78 -3.19
N VAL A 55 -4.68 -7.81 -2.86
CA VAL A 55 -5.03 -6.40 -2.97
C VAL A 55 -5.10 -5.99 -4.44
N THR A 56 -6.24 -5.44 -4.84
CA THR A 56 -6.46 -4.93 -6.19
C THR A 56 -6.45 -3.41 -6.25
N THR A 57 -6.67 -2.74 -5.12
CA THR A 57 -6.85 -1.28 -5.06
C THR A 57 -6.12 -0.69 -3.87
N ILE A 58 -5.42 0.41 -4.10
CA ILE A 58 -4.89 1.28 -3.05
C ILE A 58 -5.67 2.59 -3.13
N GLY A 59 -6.31 2.98 -2.05
CA GLY A 59 -7.20 4.13 -2.01
C GLY A 59 -6.49 5.47 -2.14
N LYS A 60 -7.29 6.52 -2.33
CA LYS A 60 -6.78 7.90 -2.39
C LYS A 60 -6.09 8.26 -1.08
N GLN A 61 -4.94 8.89 -1.17
CA GLN A 61 -4.18 9.37 0.00
C GLN A 61 -3.88 8.27 1.03
N ALA A 62 -3.84 7.02 0.59
CA ALA A 62 -3.66 5.88 1.51
C ALA A 62 -2.40 6.02 2.38
N PHE A 63 -1.31 6.52 1.80
CA PHE A 63 -0.02 6.71 2.50
C PHE A 63 0.37 8.18 2.59
N ASN A 64 -0.60 9.08 2.45
CA ASN A 64 -0.32 10.51 2.51
C ASN A 64 0.25 10.91 3.86
N GLY A 65 1.39 11.60 3.85
CA GLY A 65 2.02 12.06 5.08
C GLY A 65 2.85 11.01 5.82
N CYS A 66 3.05 9.85 5.24
CA CYS A 66 3.93 8.83 5.82
C CYS A 66 5.40 9.21 5.58
N LYS A 67 5.89 10.21 6.30
CA LYS A 67 7.19 10.84 6.05
C LYS A 67 8.38 9.90 6.25
N ALA A 68 8.23 8.89 7.10
CA ALA A 68 9.29 7.93 7.39
C ALA A 68 9.25 6.70 6.48
N LEU A 69 8.24 6.60 5.60
CA LEU A 69 8.03 5.40 4.79
C LEU A 69 9.12 5.28 3.72
N THR A 70 9.98 4.28 3.88
CA THR A 70 11.10 4.02 2.99
C THR A 70 11.00 2.71 2.25
N SER A 71 10.10 1.81 2.68
CA SER A 71 9.98 0.49 2.05
C SER A 71 8.50 0.12 1.88
N ILE A 72 8.11 -0.10 0.64
CA ILE A 72 6.79 -0.63 0.31
C ILE A 72 7.02 -1.90 -0.51
N THR A 73 6.55 -3.04 -0.02
CA THR A 73 6.64 -4.31 -0.73
C THR A 73 5.25 -4.69 -1.22
N VAL A 74 5.10 -4.82 -2.53
CA VAL A 74 3.83 -5.21 -3.15
C VAL A 74 3.93 -6.67 -3.53
N ASN A 75 3.21 -7.52 -2.78
CA ASN A 75 3.15 -8.95 -3.09
C ASN A 75 2.00 -9.29 -4.03
N SER A 76 1.15 -8.30 -4.31
CA SER A 76 0.01 -8.51 -5.19
C SER A 76 0.43 -8.52 -6.66
N LYS A 77 -0.04 -9.51 -7.39
CA LYS A 77 0.07 -9.58 -8.86
C LYS A 77 -1.23 -9.12 -9.54
N VAL A 78 -2.21 -8.69 -8.75
CA VAL A 78 -3.54 -8.32 -9.24
C VAL A 78 -3.89 -6.86 -8.96
N LEU A 79 -2.92 -6.04 -8.57
CA LEU A 79 -3.14 -4.62 -8.29
C LEU A 79 -3.55 -3.92 -9.58
N LYS A 80 -4.68 -3.22 -9.54
CA LYS A 80 -5.26 -2.54 -10.72
C LYS A 80 -5.34 -1.04 -10.58
N THR A 81 -5.49 -0.54 -9.36
CA THR A 81 -5.77 0.88 -9.12
C THR A 81 -4.96 1.40 -7.96
N VAL A 82 -4.35 2.57 -8.15
CA VAL A 82 -3.71 3.33 -7.08
C VAL A 82 -4.34 4.72 -7.10
N GLY A 83 -4.93 5.12 -5.98
CA GLY A 83 -5.65 6.38 -5.87
C GLY A 83 -4.77 7.62 -5.98
N ALA A 84 -5.40 8.76 -6.27
CA ALA A 84 -4.70 10.04 -6.35
C ALA A 84 -4.01 10.37 -5.02
N SER A 85 -2.79 10.88 -5.08
CA SER A 85 -1.99 11.27 -3.92
C SER A 85 -1.74 10.14 -2.92
N ALA A 86 -1.87 8.88 -3.35
CA ALA A 86 -1.67 7.73 -2.48
C ALA A 86 -0.27 7.72 -1.85
N LEU A 87 0.72 8.23 -2.56
CA LEU A 87 2.13 8.24 -2.12
C LEU A 87 2.64 9.64 -1.78
N LYS A 88 1.74 10.61 -1.63
CA LYS A 88 2.14 11.98 -1.32
C LYS A 88 2.76 12.05 0.07
N GLY A 89 3.93 12.64 0.17
CA GLY A 89 4.59 12.86 1.46
C GLY A 89 5.36 11.68 2.01
N ILE A 90 5.50 10.59 1.26
CA ILE A 90 6.41 9.51 1.69
C ILE A 90 7.85 9.95 1.55
N SER A 91 8.78 9.22 2.17
CA SER A 91 10.20 9.56 2.12
C SER A 91 10.70 9.63 0.68
N ALA A 92 11.56 10.62 0.40
CA ALA A 92 12.24 10.72 -0.89
C ALA A 92 13.18 9.53 -1.15
N LYS A 93 13.53 8.80 -0.11
CA LYS A 93 14.40 7.61 -0.18
C LYS A 93 13.61 6.31 -0.34
N ALA A 94 12.30 6.39 -0.49
CA ALA A 94 11.46 5.21 -0.55
C ALA A 94 11.75 4.34 -1.77
N VAL A 95 11.64 3.03 -1.56
CA VAL A 95 11.74 2.04 -2.62
C VAL A 95 10.46 1.19 -2.57
N ILE A 96 9.83 1.03 -3.72
CA ILE A 96 8.64 0.21 -3.87
C ILE A 96 9.05 -1.07 -4.62
N LYS A 97 9.03 -2.20 -3.92
CA LYS A 97 9.34 -3.49 -4.54
C LYS A 97 8.05 -4.12 -5.05
N VAL A 98 8.10 -4.59 -6.29
CA VAL A 98 6.94 -5.21 -6.94
C VAL A 98 7.33 -6.55 -7.55
N PRO A 99 6.36 -7.44 -7.86
CA PRO A 99 6.68 -8.68 -8.55
C PRO A 99 7.36 -8.40 -9.90
N ALA A 100 8.41 -9.16 -10.21
CA ALA A 100 9.18 -8.94 -11.45
C ALA A 100 8.31 -8.96 -12.69
N ALA A 101 7.33 -9.87 -12.75
CA ALA A 101 6.41 -9.98 -13.89
C ALA A 101 5.51 -8.76 -14.06
N LYS A 102 5.38 -7.92 -13.02
CA LYS A 102 4.51 -6.75 -13.01
C LYS A 102 5.27 -5.44 -12.97
N LEU A 103 6.58 -5.47 -13.03
CA LEU A 103 7.40 -4.26 -12.86
C LEU A 103 6.96 -3.13 -13.81
N SER A 104 6.90 -3.41 -15.09
CA SER A 104 6.54 -2.40 -16.10
C SER A 104 5.13 -1.85 -15.87
N ALA A 105 4.17 -2.73 -15.62
CA ALA A 105 2.78 -2.33 -15.38
C ALA A 105 2.65 -1.47 -14.13
N TYR A 106 3.34 -1.86 -13.05
CA TYR A 106 3.22 -1.15 -11.77
C TYR A 106 4.01 0.15 -11.75
N GLN A 107 5.08 0.26 -12.52
CA GLN A 107 5.76 1.54 -12.70
C GLN A 107 4.81 2.58 -13.27
N LYS A 108 3.97 2.20 -14.22
CA LYS A 108 2.94 3.07 -14.78
C LYS A 108 1.83 3.36 -13.78
N LEU A 109 1.44 2.34 -13.03
CA LEU A 109 0.33 2.44 -12.07
C LEU A 109 0.65 3.40 -10.92
N PHE A 110 1.89 3.38 -10.43
CA PHE A 110 2.33 4.24 -9.33
C PHE A 110 2.80 5.62 -9.78
N LYS A 111 2.89 5.85 -11.08
CA LYS A 111 3.37 7.13 -11.60
C LYS A 111 2.40 8.25 -11.25
N GLY A 112 2.93 9.37 -10.76
CA GLY A 112 2.13 10.55 -10.51
C GLY A 112 1.21 10.45 -9.30
N LYS A 113 1.55 9.63 -8.32
CA LYS A 113 0.71 9.46 -7.12
C LYS A 113 1.19 10.33 -5.94
N GLY A 114 1.92 11.39 -6.23
CA GLY A 114 2.35 12.38 -5.24
C GLY A 114 3.76 12.17 -4.69
N GLN A 115 4.39 11.04 -4.99
CA GLN A 115 5.75 10.77 -4.53
C GLN A 115 6.77 11.60 -5.29
N LYS A 116 7.95 11.76 -4.69
CA LYS A 116 9.06 12.46 -5.34
C LYS A 116 9.68 11.59 -6.43
N ASN A 117 10.33 12.23 -7.40
CA ASN A 117 10.95 11.53 -8.52
C ASN A 117 12.06 10.56 -8.09
N SER A 118 12.64 10.78 -6.91
CA SER A 118 13.68 9.90 -6.36
C SER A 118 13.14 8.58 -5.83
N VAL A 119 11.84 8.44 -5.64
CA VAL A 119 11.22 7.19 -5.22
C VAL A 119 11.34 6.17 -6.34
N LYS A 120 11.94 5.02 -6.03
CA LYS A 120 12.21 3.98 -7.01
C LYS A 120 11.17 2.86 -6.93
N ILE A 121 10.80 2.34 -8.10
CA ILE A 121 9.94 1.16 -8.21
C ILE A 121 10.78 0.06 -8.84
N THR A 122 11.00 -1.03 -8.11
CA THR A 122 11.92 -2.08 -8.53
C THR A 122 11.34 -3.47 -8.27
N LYS A 123 11.96 -4.49 -8.82
CA LYS A 123 11.62 -5.87 -8.54
C LYS A 123 12.44 -6.44 -7.40
#